data_0c21f117ceb034d472320b6906cde008
#
_entry.id   0c21f117ceb034d472320b6906cde008
#
_cell.length_a   1.000
_cell.length_b   1.000
_cell.length_c   1.000
_cell.angle_alpha   90.00
_cell.angle_beta   90.00
_cell.angle_gamma   90.00
#
_symmetry.space_group_name_H-M   'P 1'
#
loop_
_entity.id
_entity.type
_entity.pdbx_description
1 polymer ?
#
loop_
_entity_poly.entity_id
_entity_poly.type
_entity_poly.pdbx_seq_one_letter_code
_entity_poly.pdbx_strand_id
1 'polypeptide(L)' 'MNIKEIIDYWLKSAEEDLKTAKSLFKSKRYHHCLFFCHLFIEKIIKALVVKKTKRQSPYGHNLLRLS' A
#
# COMPACT_ATOMS: atom_id res chain seq x y z
N MET A 1 -12.53 -14.97 0.79
CA MET A 1 -12.39 -13.53 0.49
C MET A 1 -12.17 -13.37 -1.01
N ASN A 2 -12.98 -12.56 -1.66
CA ASN A 2 -12.81 -12.39 -3.10
C ASN A 2 -11.80 -11.27 -3.39
N ILE A 3 -11.39 -11.20 -4.66
CA ILE A 3 -10.34 -10.27 -5.06
C ILE A 3 -10.72 -8.82 -4.81
N LYS A 4 -11.98 -8.47 -5.05
CA LYS A 4 -12.43 -7.11 -4.82
C LYS A 4 -12.31 -6.72 -3.36
N GLU A 5 -12.64 -7.63 -2.46
CA GLU A 5 -12.51 -7.37 -1.03
C GLU A 5 -11.04 -7.18 -0.62
N ILE A 6 -10.16 -7.97 -1.21
CA ILE A 6 -8.73 -7.86 -0.93
C ILE A 6 -8.22 -6.50 -1.38
N ILE A 7 -8.58 -6.10 -2.59
CA ILE A 7 -8.17 -4.80 -3.12
C ILE A 7 -8.71 -3.68 -2.24
N ASP A 8 -9.97 -3.75 -1.88
CA ASP A 8 -10.57 -2.73 -1.03
C ASP A 8 -9.87 -2.65 0.32
N TYR A 9 -9.52 -3.80 0.87
CA TYR A 9 -8.80 -3.83 2.14
C TYR A 9 -7.47 -3.07 2.04
N TRP A 10 -6.69 -3.36 1.01
CA TRP A 10 -5.40 -2.70 0.85
C TRP A 10 -5.54 -1.22 0.58
N LEU A 11 -6.53 -0.83 -0.21
CA LEU A 11 -6.74 0.58 -0.52
C LEU A 11 -7.20 1.36 0.70
N LYS A 12 -8.09 0.79 1.51
CA LYS A 12 -8.51 1.44 2.74
C LYS A 12 -7.36 1.60 3.71
N SER A 13 -6.56 0.57 3.84
CA SER A 13 -5.41 0.60 4.73
C SER A 13 -4.40 1.65 4.26
N ALA A 14 -4.18 1.73 2.96
CA ALA A 14 -3.29 2.74 2.40
C ALA A 14 -3.81 4.15 2.67
N GLU A 15 -5.11 4.34 2.55
CA GLU A 15 -5.71 5.65 2.81
C GLU A 15 -5.48 6.09 4.24
N GLU A 16 -5.60 5.17 5.19
CA GLU A 16 -5.34 5.49 6.59
C GLU A 16 -3.89 5.86 6.83
N ASP A 17 -2.98 5.14 6.20
CA ASP A 17 -1.56 5.46 6.30
C ASP A 17 -1.27 6.85 5.74
N LEU A 18 -1.94 7.20 4.65
CA LEU A 18 -1.77 8.51 4.05
C LEU A 18 -2.25 9.61 5.00
N LYS A 19 -3.38 9.40 5.66
CA LYS A 19 -3.89 10.35 6.63
C LYS A 19 -2.91 10.56 7.78
N THR A 20 -2.36 9.46 8.27
CA THR A 20 -1.36 9.51 9.33
C THR A 20 -0.11 10.26 8.87
N ALA A 21 0.35 9.97 7.65
CA ALA A 21 1.52 10.64 7.10
C ALA A 21 1.29 12.14 7.00
N LYS A 22 0.11 12.56 6.56
CA LYS A 22 -0.20 13.98 6.46
C LYS A 22 -0.18 14.65 7.83
N SER A 23 -0.73 13.99 8.84
CA SER A 23 -0.74 14.50 10.19
C SER A 23 0.67 14.65 10.73
N LEU A 24 1.52 13.65 10.50
CA LEU A 24 2.91 13.69 10.94
C LEU A 24 3.69 14.78 10.22
N PHE A 25 3.40 14.97 8.95
CA PHE A 25 4.05 16.03 8.19
C PHE A 25 3.73 17.41 8.77
N LYS A 26 2.47 17.63 9.13
CA LYS A 26 2.07 18.89 9.76
C LYS A 26 2.74 19.09 11.10
N SER A 27 3.03 18.00 11.81
CA SER A 27 3.70 18.06 13.10
C SER A 27 5.23 18.11 12.96
N LYS A 28 5.72 18.20 11.73
CA LYS A 28 7.15 18.24 11.42
C LYS A 28 7.88 16.97 11.85
N ARG A 29 7.18 15.86 11.91
CA ARG A 29 7.76 14.56 12.23
C ARG A 29 8.09 13.84 10.94
N TYR A 30 9.11 14.31 10.25
CA TYR A 30 9.39 13.86 8.89
C TYR A 30 9.82 12.41 8.80
N HIS A 31 10.57 11.90 9.75
CA HIS A 31 10.97 10.49 9.72
C HIS A 31 9.78 9.58 9.81
N HIS A 32 8.85 9.86 10.71
CA HIS A 32 7.65 9.06 10.84
C HIS A 32 6.76 9.22 9.62
N CYS A 33 6.72 10.42 9.08
CA CYS A 33 5.95 10.68 7.86
C CYS A 33 6.46 9.81 6.71
N LEU A 34 7.78 9.74 6.53
CA LEU A 34 8.37 8.92 5.49
C LEU A 34 8.05 7.45 5.68
N PHE A 35 8.07 6.98 6.92
CA PHE A 35 7.73 5.60 7.21
C PHE A 35 6.30 5.27 6.75
N PHE A 36 5.35 6.13 7.09
CA PHE A 36 3.97 5.89 6.70
C PHE A 36 3.73 6.09 5.21
N CYS A 37 4.48 6.98 4.57
CA CYS A 37 4.44 7.10 3.12
C CYS A 37 4.91 5.82 2.46
N HIS A 38 5.94 5.19 3.01
CA HIS A 38 6.43 3.90 2.51
C HIS A 38 5.36 2.84 2.62
N LEU A 39 4.69 2.77 3.78
CA LEU A 39 3.61 1.82 3.98
C LEU A 39 2.47 2.06 3.00
N PHE A 40 2.13 3.31 2.76
CA PHE A 40 1.10 3.68 1.80
C PHE A 40 1.44 3.13 0.42
N ILE A 41 2.66 3.39 -0.04
CA ILE A 41 3.10 2.95 -1.36
C ILE A 41 3.09 1.43 -1.46
N GLU A 42 3.59 0.73 -0.43
CA GLU A 42 3.58 -0.72 -0.43
C GLU A 42 2.17 -1.29 -0.57
N LYS A 43 1.23 -0.71 0.15
CA LYS A 43 -0.15 -1.18 0.11
C LYS A 43 -0.80 -0.93 -1.24
N ILE A 44 -0.50 0.20 -1.86
CA ILE A 44 -1.00 0.48 -3.21
C ILE A 44 -0.43 -0.53 -4.19
N ILE A 45 0.86 -0.83 -4.09
CA ILE A 45 1.48 -1.81 -4.95
C ILE A 45 0.83 -3.18 -4.77
N LYS A 46 0.58 -3.59 -3.53
CA LYS A 46 -0.06 -4.86 -3.27
C LYS A 46 -1.46 -4.93 -3.87
N ALA A 47 -2.21 -3.84 -3.77
CA ALA A 47 -3.54 -3.79 -4.37
C ALA A 47 -3.45 -3.94 -5.89
N LEU A 48 -2.48 -3.27 -6.50
CA LEU A 48 -2.28 -3.36 -7.94
C LEU A 48 -1.87 -4.76 -8.37
N VAL A 49 -1.01 -5.42 -7.59
CA VAL A 49 -0.60 -6.79 -7.89
C VAL A 49 -1.79 -7.72 -7.85
N VAL A 50 -2.62 -7.62 -6.83
CA VAL A 50 -3.82 -8.45 -6.73
C VAL A 50 -4.76 -8.20 -7.90
N LYS A 51 -4.96 -6.93 -8.25
CA LYS A 51 -5.83 -6.57 -9.36
C LYS A 51 -5.31 -7.13 -10.67
N LYS A 52 -4.01 -7.05 -10.89
CA LYS A 52 -3.41 -7.47 -12.15
C LYS A 52 -3.37 -8.99 -12.29
N THR A 53 -3.04 -9.69 -11.21
CA THR A 53 -2.95 -11.15 -11.24
C THR A 53 -4.28 -11.81 -10.97
N LYS A 54 -5.23 -11.04 -10.45
CA LYS A 54 -6.55 -11.53 -10.06
C LYS A 54 -6.49 -12.64 -9.04
N ARG A 55 -5.45 -12.60 -8.21
CA ARG A 55 -5.31 -13.53 -7.10
C ARG A 55 -4.25 -12.99 -6.17
N GLN A 56 -4.36 -13.40 -4.92
CA GLN A 56 -3.37 -13.02 -3.93
C GLN A 56 -2.13 -13.85 -4.18
N SER A 57 -1.08 -13.21 -4.65
CA SER A 57 0.14 -13.90 -5.01
C SER A 57 1.20 -13.71 -3.95
N PRO A 58 1.90 -14.79 -3.56
CA PRO A 58 3.06 -14.66 -2.69
C PRO A 58 4.31 -14.20 -3.43
N TYR A 59 4.22 -14.09 -4.73
CA TYR A 59 5.40 -13.78 -5.55
C TYR A 59 5.51 -12.30 -5.82
N GLY A 60 5.70 -11.53 -4.77
CA GLY A 60 5.95 -10.10 -4.93
C GLY A 60 7.17 -9.82 -5.78
N HIS A 61 8.12 -10.74 -5.76
CA HIS A 61 9.33 -10.57 -6.55
C HIS A 61 9.07 -10.56 -8.06
N ASN A 62 7.96 -11.15 -8.49
CA ASN A 62 7.61 -11.10 -9.89
C ASN A 62 7.35 -9.68 -10.35
N LEU A 63 6.76 -8.89 -9.48
CA LEU A 63 6.53 -7.49 -9.78
C LEU A 63 7.86 -6.76 -9.91
N LEU A 64 8.80 -7.07 -9.05
CA LEU A 64 10.12 -6.45 -9.09
C LEU A 64 10.87 -6.81 -10.36
N ARG A 65 10.67 -8.04 -10.82
CA ARG A 65 11.33 -8.48 -12.05
C ARG A 65 10.79 -7.76 -13.27
N LEU A 66 9.52 -7.39 -13.22
CA LEU A 66 8.91 -6.69 -14.33
C LEU A 66 9.32 -5.22 -14.38
N SER A 67 9.75 -4.70 -13.28
CA SER A 67 10.25 -3.34 -13.23
C SER A 67 11.75 -3.30 -13.51
#